data_143d5d7ecd92ac1e353dcd68e68ac29b
#
_entry.id   143d5d7ecd92ac1e353dcd68e68ac29b
#
_cell.length_a   1.000
_cell.length_b   1.000
_cell.length_c   1.000
_cell.angle_alpha   90.00
_cell.angle_beta   90.00
_cell.angle_gamma   90.00
#
_symmetry.space_group_name_H-M   'P 1'
#
loop_
_entity.id
_entity.type
_entity.pdbx_description
1 polymer ?
#
loop_
_entity_poly.entity_id
_entity_poly.type
_entity_poly.pdbx_seq_one_letter_code
_entity_poly.pdbx_strand_id
1 'polypeptide(L)'
;MEEGTKENRQLEADERFMRLALEEARRAVAEGEVPIGAVVVLDGAVISSAHNRRELDHDPSAHAEFRAMTEAAQKLGRWRLSGCTVYVTLEPCLMCAGLMVNARIDRCVYGAPDPKGGALGTLFDVSHDRRLNHEFAVTSGVLEDECASVLREFFQARRAARKAEKRSSRQSGTSGSPDSGCQASPRE
;
A
#
# COMPACT_ATOMS: atom_id res chain seq x y z
N MET A 1 31.71 -19.76 6.41
CA MET A 1 32.02 -18.30 6.28
C MET A 1 31.46 -17.67 5.02
N GLU A 2 31.31 -18.36 3.88
CA GLU A 2 30.75 -17.78 2.64
C GLU A 2 29.23 -17.59 2.67
N GLU A 3 28.47 -18.46 3.31
CA GLU A 3 27.00 -18.35 3.43
C GLU A 3 26.57 -17.10 4.20
N GLY A 4 27.13 -16.83 5.36
CA GLY A 4 26.80 -15.62 6.13
C GLY A 4 27.13 -14.32 5.41
N THR A 5 28.12 -14.35 4.48
CA THR A 5 28.46 -13.18 3.65
C THR A 5 27.45 -12.96 2.50
N LYS A 6 26.83 -14.03 2.01
CA LYS A 6 25.78 -13.95 0.97
C LYS A 6 24.45 -13.45 1.57
N GLU A 7 24.06 -13.98 2.71
CA GLU A 7 22.85 -13.56 3.42
C GLU A 7 22.91 -12.07 3.81
N ASN A 8 24.05 -11.61 4.33
CA ASN A 8 24.24 -10.21 4.69
C ASN A 8 24.14 -9.28 3.46
N ARG A 9 24.74 -9.66 2.34
CA ARG A 9 24.64 -8.90 1.08
C ARG A 9 23.21 -8.88 0.53
N GLN A 10 22.44 -9.97 0.68
CA GLN A 10 21.05 -10.01 0.27
C GLN A 10 20.19 -9.10 1.14
N LEU A 11 20.39 -9.13 2.45
CA LEU A 11 19.68 -8.25 3.39
C LEU A 11 19.96 -6.75 3.09
N GLU A 12 21.22 -6.39 2.88
CA GLU A 12 21.59 -5.01 2.52
C GLU A 12 20.93 -4.57 1.19
N ALA A 13 20.85 -5.46 0.22
CA ALA A 13 20.17 -5.19 -1.05
C ALA A 13 18.65 -5.03 -0.85
N ASP A 14 18.04 -5.91 -0.04
CA ASP A 14 16.61 -5.85 0.26
C ASP A 14 16.24 -4.55 0.99
N GLU A 15 17.03 -4.15 1.98
CA GLU A 15 16.81 -2.87 2.68
C GLU A 15 16.95 -1.68 1.73
N ARG A 16 17.94 -1.70 0.83
CA ARG A 16 18.13 -0.63 -0.16
C ARG A 16 16.89 -0.46 -1.03
N PHE A 17 16.34 -1.55 -1.58
CA PHE A 17 15.16 -1.48 -2.43
C PHE A 17 13.88 -1.19 -1.64
N MET A 18 13.77 -1.65 -0.40
CA MET A 18 12.67 -1.29 0.48
C MET A 18 12.67 0.21 0.82
N ARG A 19 13.84 0.85 0.98
CA ARG A 19 13.91 2.31 1.15
C ARG A 19 13.38 3.05 -0.08
N LEU A 20 13.60 2.56 -1.29
CA LEU A 20 12.99 3.14 -2.50
C LEU A 20 11.46 2.95 -2.53
N ALA A 21 10.95 1.79 -2.08
CA ALA A 21 9.52 1.60 -1.90
C ALA A 21 8.94 2.55 -0.83
N LEU A 22 9.67 2.82 0.27
CA LEU A 22 9.28 3.80 1.29
C LEU A 22 9.27 5.24 0.74
N GLU A 23 10.16 5.59 -0.19
CA GLU A 23 10.11 6.90 -0.88
C GLU A 23 8.83 7.03 -1.70
N GLU A 24 8.42 5.99 -2.42
CA GLU A 24 7.14 5.96 -3.12
C GLU A 24 5.95 6.06 -2.13
N ALA A 25 5.99 5.37 -1.00
CA ALA A 25 4.96 5.50 0.01
C ALA A 25 4.84 6.94 0.56
N ARG A 26 5.95 7.65 0.74
CA ARG A 26 5.94 9.07 1.14
C ARG A 26 5.36 9.98 0.05
N ARG A 27 5.53 9.66 -1.23
CA ARG A 27 4.86 10.38 -2.34
C ARG A 27 3.35 10.21 -2.27
N ALA A 28 2.85 9.00 -1.97
CA ALA A 28 1.43 8.78 -1.73
C ALA A 28 0.87 9.67 -0.60
N VAL A 29 1.61 9.85 0.51
CA VAL A 29 1.21 10.79 1.59
C VAL A 29 1.03 12.20 1.06
N ALA A 30 1.96 12.70 0.25
CA ALA A 30 1.90 14.05 -0.32
C ALA A 30 0.69 14.24 -1.24
N GLU A 31 0.21 13.17 -1.86
CA GLU A 31 -0.99 13.14 -2.69
C GLU A 31 -2.29 12.84 -1.91
N GLY A 32 -2.22 12.62 -0.58
CA GLY A 32 -3.37 12.30 0.26
C GLY A 32 -3.81 10.84 0.21
N GLU A 33 -3.04 9.99 -0.43
CA GLU A 33 -3.27 8.56 -0.58
C GLU A 33 -2.71 7.74 0.58
N VAL A 34 -3.23 6.52 0.75
CA VAL A 34 -2.68 5.55 1.71
C VAL A 34 -1.23 5.24 1.34
N PRO A 35 -0.26 5.41 2.27
CA PRO A 35 1.16 5.35 2.00
C PRO A 35 1.67 3.93 1.77
N ILE A 36 1.42 3.40 0.61
CA ILE A 36 1.97 2.15 0.12
C ILE A 36 2.79 2.43 -1.12
N GLY A 37 4.02 1.95 -1.13
CA GLY A 37 4.93 2.07 -2.26
C GLY A 37 5.48 0.71 -2.66
N ALA A 38 5.74 0.54 -3.94
CA ALA A 38 6.30 -0.69 -4.50
C ALA A 38 7.36 -0.41 -5.57
N VAL A 39 8.33 -1.31 -5.66
CA VAL A 39 9.43 -1.28 -6.63
C VAL A 39 9.60 -2.66 -7.24
N VAL A 40 9.75 -2.74 -8.56
CA VAL A 40 10.10 -3.98 -9.28
C VAL A 40 11.54 -3.93 -9.70
N VAL A 41 12.29 -4.97 -9.34
CA VAL A 41 13.74 -5.08 -9.58
C VAL A 41 14.03 -6.32 -10.44
N LEU A 42 14.87 -6.17 -11.44
CA LEU A 42 15.43 -7.24 -12.27
C LEU A 42 16.95 -7.07 -12.33
N ASP A 43 17.70 -8.14 -12.04
CA ASP A 43 19.17 -8.16 -12.08
C ASP A 43 19.83 -6.99 -11.30
N GLY A 44 19.27 -6.65 -10.12
CA GLY A 44 19.77 -5.57 -9.27
C GLY A 44 19.45 -4.15 -9.76
N ALA A 45 18.71 -4.01 -10.86
CA ALA A 45 18.26 -2.72 -11.40
C ALA A 45 16.75 -2.50 -11.16
N VAL A 46 16.37 -1.28 -10.78
CA VAL A 46 14.97 -0.89 -10.68
C VAL A 46 14.37 -0.73 -12.07
N ILE A 47 13.34 -1.51 -12.39
CA ILE A 47 12.60 -1.44 -13.66
C ILE A 47 11.46 -0.43 -13.56
N SER A 48 10.72 -0.47 -12.44
CA SER A 48 9.58 0.42 -12.19
C SER A 48 9.42 0.69 -10.71
N SER A 49 8.77 1.79 -10.39
CA SER A 49 8.33 2.13 -9.05
C SER A 49 6.95 2.80 -9.12
N ALA A 50 6.12 2.56 -8.12
CA ALA A 50 4.80 3.15 -8.03
C ALA A 50 4.33 3.24 -6.58
N HIS A 51 3.35 4.10 -6.35
CA HIS A 51 2.63 4.19 -5.08
C HIS A 51 1.13 4.05 -5.31
N ASN A 52 0.40 3.81 -4.22
CA ASN A 52 -1.04 3.73 -4.24
C ASN A 52 -1.68 5.04 -4.72
N ARG A 53 -2.67 4.93 -5.64
CA ARG A 53 -3.44 6.07 -6.18
C ARG A 53 -4.93 5.77 -6.29
N ARG A 54 -5.41 4.85 -5.48
CA ARG A 54 -6.77 4.32 -5.59
C ARG A 54 -7.86 5.40 -5.51
N GLU A 55 -7.73 6.35 -4.61
CA GLU A 55 -8.69 7.43 -4.44
C GLU A 55 -8.57 8.47 -5.56
N LEU A 56 -7.35 8.84 -5.94
CA LEU A 56 -7.09 9.84 -6.99
C LEU A 56 -7.50 9.38 -8.37
N ASP A 57 -7.17 8.15 -8.72
CA ASP A 57 -7.46 7.59 -10.04
C ASP A 57 -8.87 7.00 -10.13
N HIS A 58 -9.62 6.95 -9.00
CA HIS A 58 -10.93 6.27 -8.87
C HIS A 58 -10.89 4.83 -9.40
N ASP A 59 -9.74 4.15 -9.19
CA ASP A 59 -9.48 2.81 -9.69
C ASP A 59 -9.18 1.85 -8.53
N PRO A 60 -10.03 0.84 -8.27
CA PRO A 60 -9.81 -0.13 -7.21
C PRO A 60 -8.55 -0.99 -7.42
N SER A 61 -8.00 -1.05 -8.63
CA SER A 61 -6.78 -1.78 -8.93
C SER A 61 -5.50 -0.93 -8.80
N ALA A 62 -5.61 0.38 -8.61
CA ALA A 62 -4.46 1.31 -8.54
C ALA A 62 -3.65 1.17 -7.24
N HIS A 63 -3.40 -0.07 -6.81
CA HIS A 63 -2.46 -0.40 -5.75
C HIS A 63 -1.02 -0.25 -6.23
N ALA A 64 -0.09 0.06 -5.32
CA ALA A 64 1.32 0.28 -5.63
C ALA A 64 1.93 -0.89 -6.41
N GLU A 65 1.72 -2.13 -5.93
CA GLU A 65 2.26 -3.34 -6.53
C GLU A 65 1.69 -3.58 -7.92
N PHE A 66 0.36 -3.41 -8.06
CA PHE A 66 -0.33 -3.61 -9.33
C PHE A 66 0.21 -2.66 -10.40
N ARG A 67 0.33 -1.39 -10.06
CA ARG A 67 0.87 -0.35 -10.94
C ARG A 67 2.33 -0.61 -11.30
N ALA A 68 3.18 -0.90 -10.30
CA ALA A 68 4.59 -1.18 -10.53
C ALA A 68 4.80 -2.41 -11.44
N MET A 69 4.08 -3.51 -11.19
CA MET A 69 4.18 -4.72 -12.03
C MET A 69 3.67 -4.48 -13.45
N THR A 70 2.57 -3.75 -13.63
CA THR A 70 2.04 -3.41 -14.95
C THR A 70 3.03 -2.57 -15.73
N GLU A 71 3.62 -1.55 -15.12
CA GLU A 71 4.65 -0.72 -15.74
C GLU A 71 5.92 -1.51 -16.07
N ALA A 72 6.36 -2.40 -15.16
CA ALA A 72 7.51 -3.28 -15.41
C ALA A 72 7.25 -4.19 -16.62
N ALA A 73 6.08 -4.79 -16.73
CA ALA A 73 5.70 -5.63 -17.86
C ALA A 73 5.74 -4.86 -19.20
N GLN A 74 5.24 -3.62 -19.21
CA GLN A 74 5.29 -2.73 -20.37
C GLN A 74 6.74 -2.38 -20.77
N LYS A 75 7.57 -1.97 -19.80
CA LYS A 75 8.97 -1.63 -20.05
C LYS A 75 9.80 -2.81 -20.54
N LEU A 76 9.52 -4.02 -20.03
CA LEU A 76 10.20 -5.25 -20.42
C LEU A 76 9.63 -5.86 -21.71
N GLY A 77 8.50 -5.35 -22.23
CA GLY A 77 7.82 -5.86 -23.42
C GLY A 77 7.32 -7.29 -23.27
N ARG A 78 7.04 -7.73 -22.03
CA ARG A 78 6.59 -9.10 -21.72
C ARG A 78 5.71 -9.11 -20.48
N TRP A 79 4.66 -9.93 -20.49
CA TRP A 79 3.76 -10.07 -19.34
C TRP A 79 4.36 -10.93 -18.19
N ARG A 80 5.26 -11.87 -18.53
CA ARG A 80 5.98 -12.65 -17.53
C ARG A 80 7.10 -11.82 -16.93
N LEU A 81 7.06 -11.66 -15.62
CA LEU A 81 8.08 -10.97 -14.82
C LEU A 81 9.07 -11.95 -14.18
N SER A 82 9.35 -13.08 -14.87
CA SER A 82 10.36 -14.03 -14.40
C SER A 82 11.72 -13.35 -14.24
N GLY A 83 12.43 -13.66 -13.15
CA GLY A 83 13.65 -12.98 -12.70
C GLY A 83 13.40 -11.73 -11.86
N CYS A 84 12.15 -11.23 -11.80
CA CYS A 84 11.85 -10.01 -11.06
C CYS A 84 11.58 -10.30 -9.58
N THR A 85 12.04 -9.37 -8.72
CA THR A 85 11.64 -9.25 -7.32
C THR A 85 10.77 -8.01 -7.15
N VAL A 86 9.65 -8.16 -6.46
CA VAL A 86 8.74 -7.07 -6.08
C VAL A 86 9.00 -6.71 -4.61
N TYR A 87 9.33 -5.45 -4.35
CA TYR A 87 9.44 -4.88 -3.01
C TYR A 87 8.23 -4.01 -2.74
N VAL A 88 7.61 -4.14 -1.57
CA VAL A 88 6.42 -3.38 -1.18
C VAL A 88 6.41 -3.10 0.31
N THR A 89 5.97 -1.91 0.71
CA THR A 89 6.00 -1.47 2.11
C THR A 89 4.97 -2.16 3.00
N LEU A 90 3.88 -2.69 2.44
CA LEU A 90 2.82 -3.42 3.14
C LEU A 90 2.61 -4.78 2.48
N GLU A 91 2.29 -5.81 3.27
CA GLU A 91 1.96 -7.14 2.74
C GLU A 91 0.89 -7.06 1.65
N PRO A 92 1.11 -7.68 0.48
CA PRO A 92 0.17 -7.66 -0.64
C PRO A 92 -1.18 -8.29 -0.30
N CYS A 93 -2.26 -7.66 -0.77
CA CYS A 93 -3.60 -8.22 -0.69
C CYS A 93 -3.82 -9.33 -1.74
N LEU A 94 -4.95 -10.05 -1.66
CA LEU A 94 -5.28 -11.14 -2.59
C LEU A 94 -5.21 -10.74 -4.06
N MET A 95 -5.64 -9.53 -4.42
CA MET A 95 -5.58 -9.04 -5.81
C MET A 95 -4.13 -8.93 -6.28
N CYS A 96 -3.26 -8.27 -5.50
CA CYS A 96 -1.86 -8.06 -5.84
C CYS A 96 -1.05 -9.37 -5.80
N ALA A 97 -1.27 -10.22 -4.78
CA ALA A 97 -0.65 -11.54 -4.70
C ALA A 97 -1.10 -12.45 -5.87
N GLY A 98 -2.36 -12.40 -6.26
CA GLY A 98 -2.87 -13.09 -7.45
C GLY A 98 -2.22 -12.59 -8.75
N LEU A 99 -1.96 -11.27 -8.87
CA LEU A 99 -1.21 -10.74 -10.01
C LEU A 99 0.24 -11.23 -10.01
N MET A 100 0.90 -11.35 -8.84
CA MET A 100 2.25 -11.90 -8.71
C MET A 100 2.33 -13.34 -9.22
N VAL A 101 1.35 -14.19 -8.86
CA VAL A 101 1.21 -15.55 -9.42
C VAL A 101 1.04 -15.50 -10.93
N ASN A 102 0.13 -14.67 -11.44
CA ASN A 102 -0.12 -14.56 -12.88
C ASN A 102 1.09 -14.06 -13.65
N ALA A 103 1.78 -13.04 -13.12
CA ALA A 103 2.94 -12.43 -13.74
C ALA A 103 4.22 -13.26 -13.63
N ARG A 104 4.21 -14.38 -12.86
CA ARG A 104 5.37 -15.27 -12.70
C ARG A 104 6.59 -14.57 -12.13
N ILE A 105 6.42 -13.77 -11.07
CA ILE A 105 7.58 -13.19 -10.37
C ILE A 105 8.37 -14.30 -9.66
N ASP A 106 9.65 -14.06 -9.40
CA ASP A 106 10.47 -15.02 -8.66
C ASP A 106 10.39 -14.80 -7.14
N ARG A 107 10.20 -13.54 -6.70
CA ARG A 107 10.22 -13.20 -5.27
C ARG A 107 9.38 -11.96 -4.96
N CYS A 108 8.74 -11.97 -3.79
CA CYS A 108 8.16 -10.79 -3.15
C CYS A 108 8.86 -10.52 -1.82
N VAL A 109 9.19 -9.25 -1.57
CA VAL A 109 9.76 -8.75 -0.31
C VAL A 109 8.82 -7.70 0.24
N TYR A 110 8.30 -7.89 1.45
CA TYR A 110 7.44 -6.88 2.05
C TYR A 110 7.92 -6.42 3.43
N GLY A 111 7.54 -5.18 3.78
CA GLY A 111 7.87 -4.57 5.05
C GLY A 111 6.92 -5.02 6.16
N ALA A 112 5.83 -4.27 6.36
CA ALA A 112 4.87 -4.53 7.42
C ALA A 112 3.81 -5.58 7.02
N PRO A 113 3.38 -6.47 7.95
CA PRO A 113 2.27 -7.38 7.71
C PRO A 113 0.93 -6.63 7.65
N ASP A 114 -0.04 -7.14 6.89
CA ASP A 114 -1.41 -6.62 6.86
C ASP A 114 -2.40 -7.58 7.54
N PRO A 115 -2.81 -7.31 8.80
CA PRO A 115 -3.74 -8.18 9.53
C PRO A 115 -5.16 -8.16 8.97
N LYS A 116 -5.48 -7.32 7.99
CA LYS A 116 -6.82 -7.16 7.42
C LYS A 116 -6.95 -7.63 5.98
N GLY A 117 -5.86 -7.73 5.25
CA GLY A 117 -5.89 -8.03 3.82
C GLY A 117 -4.71 -8.85 3.31
N GLY A 118 -3.71 -9.15 4.17
CA GLY A 118 -2.47 -9.81 3.77
C GLY A 118 -2.69 -11.21 3.21
N ALA A 119 -2.05 -11.49 2.09
CA ALA A 119 -2.24 -12.72 1.34
C ALA A 119 -0.94 -13.51 1.09
N LEU A 120 0.13 -13.17 1.81
CA LEU A 120 1.44 -13.82 1.74
C LEU A 120 1.91 -14.35 3.10
N GLY A 121 0.97 -14.75 3.97
CA GLY A 121 1.24 -15.39 5.26
C GLY A 121 0.36 -14.92 6.41
N THR A 122 -0.27 -13.73 6.35
CA THR A 122 -1.06 -13.22 7.48
C THR A 122 -2.49 -13.78 7.50
N LEU A 123 -3.31 -13.59 6.47
CA LEU A 123 -4.66 -14.17 6.37
C LEU A 123 -4.71 -15.33 5.40
N PHE A 124 -4.00 -15.20 4.29
CA PHE A 124 -3.87 -16.22 3.25
C PHE A 124 -2.39 -16.37 2.90
N ASP A 125 -2.04 -17.50 2.31
CA ASP A 125 -0.75 -17.70 1.67
C ASP A 125 -0.96 -18.29 0.28
N VAL A 126 -0.97 -17.40 -0.72
CA VAL A 126 -1.11 -17.81 -2.12
C VAL A 126 0.25 -18.06 -2.78
N SER A 127 1.35 -17.66 -2.15
CA SER A 127 2.70 -17.82 -2.73
C SER A 127 3.15 -19.26 -2.81
N HIS A 128 2.65 -20.11 -1.90
CA HIS A 128 2.99 -21.54 -1.78
C HIS A 128 1.78 -22.47 -2.02
N ASP A 129 0.67 -21.96 -2.55
CA ASP A 129 -0.50 -22.78 -2.84
C ASP A 129 -0.28 -23.65 -4.09
N ARG A 130 0.01 -24.94 -3.88
CA ARG A 130 0.31 -25.92 -4.93
C ARG A 130 -0.83 -26.15 -5.93
N ARG A 131 -2.03 -25.67 -5.67
CA ARG A 131 -3.15 -25.69 -6.60
C ARG A 131 -3.01 -24.63 -7.68
N LEU A 132 -2.20 -23.59 -7.42
CA LEU A 132 -1.88 -22.57 -8.40
C LEU A 132 -0.74 -23.03 -9.30
N ASN A 133 -0.63 -22.40 -10.45
CA ASN A 133 0.30 -22.79 -11.50
C ASN A 133 1.66 -22.08 -11.42
N HIS A 134 1.93 -21.40 -10.31
CA HIS A 134 3.20 -20.73 -10.02
C HIS A 134 3.34 -20.47 -8.53
N GLU A 135 4.53 -20.75 -8.02
CA GLU A 135 4.96 -20.43 -6.65
C GLU A 135 6.11 -19.42 -6.73
N PHE A 136 6.24 -18.58 -5.72
CA PHE A 136 7.33 -17.60 -5.64
C PHE A 136 7.81 -17.42 -4.20
N ALA A 137 9.08 -17.05 -4.04
CA ALA A 137 9.68 -16.87 -2.72
C ALA A 137 9.14 -15.59 -2.04
N VAL A 138 8.98 -15.64 -0.72
CA VAL A 138 8.54 -14.51 0.10
C VAL A 138 9.58 -14.21 1.18
N THR A 139 9.87 -12.93 1.37
CA THR A 139 10.63 -12.40 2.51
C THR A 139 9.83 -11.30 3.17
N SER A 140 9.54 -11.46 4.45
CA SER A 140 8.76 -10.51 5.25
C SER A 140 9.64 -9.73 6.22
N GLY A 141 9.13 -8.60 6.72
CA GLY A 141 9.74 -7.87 7.84
C GLY A 141 10.95 -6.99 7.49
N VAL A 142 11.20 -6.74 6.21
CA VAL A 142 12.31 -5.85 5.80
C VAL A 142 11.94 -4.40 6.07
N LEU A 143 12.66 -3.75 6.99
CA LEU A 143 12.33 -2.40 7.52
C LEU A 143 10.89 -2.31 8.03
N GLU A 144 10.40 -3.34 8.71
CA GLU A 144 9.01 -3.45 9.17
C GLU A 144 8.56 -2.23 9.97
N ASP A 145 9.36 -1.81 10.96
CA ASP A 145 9.02 -0.69 11.83
C ASP A 145 8.88 0.63 11.06
N GLU A 146 9.76 0.88 10.09
CA GLU A 146 9.70 2.07 9.24
C GLU A 146 8.44 2.03 8.36
N CYS A 147 8.16 0.90 7.73
CA CYS A 147 6.98 0.69 6.90
C CYS A 147 5.68 0.86 7.71
N ALA A 148 5.60 0.24 8.88
CA ALA A 148 4.45 0.37 9.76
C ALA A 148 4.26 1.80 10.30
N SER A 149 5.36 2.54 10.58
CA SER A 149 5.26 3.90 11.14
C SER A 149 4.64 4.88 10.15
N VAL A 150 5.02 4.84 8.87
CA VAL A 150 4.45 5.70 7.83
C VAL A 150 2.92 5.50 7.73
N LEU A 151 2.45 4.26 7.78
CA LEU A 151 1.01 3.94 7.80
C LEU A 151 0.33 4.44 9.07
N ARG A 152 0.91 4.20 10.25
CA ARG A 152 0.34 4.65 11.53
C ARG A 152 0.20 6.16 11.59
N GLU A 153 1.22 6.90 11.20
CA GLU A 153 1.24 8.37 11.18
C GLU A 153 0.17 8.93 10.26
N PHE A 154 0.06 8.41 9.05
CA PHE A 154 -0.97 8.80 8.10
C PHE A 154 -2.39 8.61 8.65
N PHE A 155 -2.70 7.43 9.20
CA PHE A 155 -4.02 7.18 9.75
C PHE A 155 -4.30 7.97 11.03
N GLN A 156 -3.29 8.28 11.84
CA GLN A 156 -3.43 9.17 12.99
C GLN A 156 -3.79 10.59 12.55
N ALA A 157 -3.06 11.13 11.57
CA ALA A 157 -3.34 12.46 11.02
C ALA A 157 -4.75 12.54 10.42
N ARG A 158 -5.15 11.53 9.65
CA ARG A 158 -6.50 11.44 9.05
C ARG A 158 -7.62 11.39 10.09
N ARG A 159 -7.43 10.63 11.18
CA ARG A 159 -8.38 10.61 12.31
C ARG A 159 -8.46 11.95 13.03
N ALA A 160 -7.33 12.62 13.24
CA ALA A 160 -7.30 13.95 13.87
C ALA A 160 -8.03 14.99 13.04
N ALA A 161 -7.79 15.03 11.73
CA ALA A 161 -8.47 15.93 10.79
C ALA A 161 -10.00 15.74 10.82
N ARG A 162 -10.49 14.50 10.70
CA ARG A 162 -11.94 14.18 10.77
C ARG A 162 -12.58 14.58 12.10
N LYS A 163 -11.83 14.48 13.22
CA LYS A 163 -12.31 14.91 14.52
C LYS A 163 -12.42 16.44 14.61
N ALA A 164 -11.46 17.16 14.04
CA ALA A 164 -11.48 18.62 13.97
C ALA A 164 -12.67 19.13 13.13
N GLU A 165 -12.89 18.57 11.94
CA GLU A 165 -14.03 18.89 11.07
C GLU A 165 -15.38 18.70 11.76
N LYS A 166 -15.56 17.55 12.44
CA LYS A 166 -16.78 17.26 13.20
C LYS A 166 -17.01 18.23 14.37
N ARG A 167 -15.95 18.76 14.98
CA ARG A 167 -16.07 19.75 16.05
C ARG A 167 -16.47 21.12 15.48
N SER A 168 -15.87 21.53 14.37
CA SER A 168 -16.20 22.78 13.68
C SER A 168 -17.66 22.80 13.19
N SER A 169 -18.11 21.72 12.53
CA SER A 169 -19.50 21.62 12.04
C SER A 169 -20.55 21.60 13.14
N ARG A 170 -20.22 21.10 14.34
CA ARG A 170 -21.14 21.17 15.51
C ARG A 170 -21.21 22.57 16.12
N GLN A 171 -20.13 23.34 16.05
CA GLN A 171 -20.11 24.72 16.56
C GLN A 171 -20.86 25.71 15.64
N SER A 172 -20.82 25.48 14.33
CA SER A 172 -21.55 26.31 13.37
C SER A 172 -23.05 26.02 13.29
N GLY A 173 -23.50 24.82 13.74
CA GLY A 173 -24.92 24.43 13.73
C GLY A 173 -25.75 24.90 14.93
N THR A 174 -25.16 25.57 15.95
CA THR A 174 -25.85 26.03 17.15
C THR A 174 -26.24 27.51 17.16
N SER A 175 -26.02 28.27 16.08
CA SER A 175 -26.32 29.70 15.99
C SER A 175 -27.56 30.06 15.15
N GLY A 176 -28.53 29.15 15.03
CA GLY A 176 -29.73 29.36 14.25
C GLY A 176 -31.00 28.97 15.01
N SER A 177 -31.44 29.79 15.97
CA SER A 177 -32.81 29.75 16.46
C SER A 177 -33.46 31.09 16.09
N PRO A 178 -34.38 31.15 15.14
CA PRO A 178 -35.26 32.28 15.02
C PRO A 178 -36.46 32.05 15.95
N ASP A 179 -36.56 32.91 16.93
CA ASP A 179 -37.78 33.21 17.65
C ASP A 179 -38.84 33.68 16.64
N SER A 180 -39.81 32.85 16.32
CA SER A 180 -41.01 33.23 15.59
C SER A 180 -42.17 33.26 16.56
N GLY A 181 -42.38 34.45 17.11
CA GLY A 181 -43.55 34.80 17.89
C GLY A 181 -44.85 34.42 17.19
N CYS A 182 -45.60 33.57 17.83
CA CYS A 182 -46.99 33.24 17.49
C CYS A 182 -47.86 34.45 17.86
N GLN A 183 -48.30 35.26 16.88
CA GLN A 183 -49.40 36.23 17.08
C GLN A 183 -50.72 35.53 16.78
N ALA A 184 -51.51 35.35 17.83
CA ALA A 184 -52.92 34.94 17.74
C ALA A 184 -53.76 36.10 17.18
N SER A 185 -54.55 35.87 16.13
CA SER A 185 -55.60 36.72 15.67
C SER A 185 -56.93 36.39 16.36
N PRO A 186 -57.75 37.39 16.77
CA PRO A 186 -59.08 37.16 17.34
C PRO A 186 -60.13 36.85 16.26
N ARG A 187 -61.05 35.99 16.63
CA ARG A 187 -62.24 35.68 15.81
C ARG A 187 -63.25 36.79 15.92
N GLU A 188 -63.83 37.22 14.81
CA GLU A 188 -65.22 37.62 14.64
C GLU A 188 -65.84 36.85 13.49
#